data_93ab1873c44b99d834bc9a6e6cba55f7
#
_entry.id   93ab1873c44b99d834bc9a6e6cba55f7
#
_cell.length_a   1.000
_cell.length_b   1.000
_cell.length_c   1.000
_cell.angle_alpha   90.00
_cell.angle_beta   90.00
_cell.angle_gamma   90.00
#
_symmetry.space_group_name_H-M   'P 1'
#
loop_
_entity.id
_entity.type
_entity.pdbx_description
1 polymer ?
#
loop_
_entity_poly.entity_id
_entity_poly.type
_entity_poly.pdbx_seq_one_letter_code
_entity_poly.pdbx_strand_id
1 'polypeptide(L)'
;MKNIIDAKTVKNWISDDKEIAFIDVREIAQHTEGHPFFSISIPYSVFEIKIEQLLPNKKVRVVLFDNNNGISDFAFGRAQSLGYKNIFILKDGVNGWLNAKFKLFDGINVPS
;
A
#
# COMPACT_ATOMS: atom_id res chain seq x y z
N MET A 1 4.49 -13.80 -11.10
CA MET A 1 5.50 -13.53 -10.06
C MET A 1 5.22 -12.20 -9.39
N LYS A 2 5.26 -12.18 -8.07
CA LYS A 2 4.99 -10.94 -7.32
C LYS A 2 6.24 -10.07 -7.24
N ASN A 3 6.03 -8.77 -7.36
CA ASN A 3 7.10 -7.79 -7.24
C ASN A 3 7.18 -7.33 -5.79
N ILE A 4 8.21 -7.74 -5.09
CA ILE A 4 8.40 -7.39 -3.68
C ILE A 4 9.51 -6.36 -3.59
N ILE A 5 9.24 -5.24 -2.91
CA ILE A 5 10.19 -4.15 -2.75
C ILE A 5 10.32 -3.79 -1.28
N ASP A 6 11.49 -3.25 -0.90
CA ASP A 6 11.73 -2.91 0.49
C ASP A 6 11.23 -1.50 0.84
N ALA A 7 11.21 -1.21 2.14
CA ALA A 7 10.70 0.06 2.64
C ALA A 7 11.53 1.25 2.14
N LYS A 8 12.83 1.09 2.00
CA LYS A 8 13.68 2.18 1.51
C LYS A 8 13.35 2.55 0.07
N THR A 9 13.08 1.55 -0.76
CA THR A 9 12.67 1.77 -2.15
C THR A 9 11.36 2.53 -2.20
N VAL A 10 10.38 2.12 -1.37
CA VAL A 10 9.09 2.80 -1.31
C VAL A 10 9.27 4.25 -0.86
N LYS A 11 10.11 4.48 0.15
CA LYS A 11 10.39 5.82 0.65
C LYS A 11 10.96 6.71 -0.45
N ASN A 12 11.86 6.18 -1.25
CA ASN A 12 12.44 6.91 -2.37
C ASN A 12 11.37 7.20 -3.44
N TRP A 13 10.50 6.25 -3.70
CA TRP A 13 9.44 6.44 -4.69
C TRP A 13 8.44 7.51 -4.28
N ILE A 14 8.16 7.63 -2.97
CA ILE A 14 7.26 8.68 -2.47
C ILE A 14 7.83 10.06 -2.77
N SER A 15 9.16 10.19 -2.84
CA SER A 15 9.85 11.47 -3.02
C SER A 15 10.34 11.73 -4.44
N ASP A 16 10.03 10.86 -5.42
CA ASP A 16 10.63 10.95 -6.75
C ASP A 16 9.79 11.73 -7.77
N ASP A 17 8.75 12.42 -7.34
CA ASP A 17 7.85 13.23 -8.16
C ASP A 17 7.04 12.43 -9.19
N LYS A 18 7.11 11.11 -9.16
CA LYS A 18 6.28 10.26 -10.02
C LYS A 18 5.09 9.75 -9.24
N GLU A 19 3.99 9.50 -9.93
CA GLU A 19 2.76 9.05 -9.29
C GLU A 19 2.95 7.69 -8.63
N ILE A 20 2.49 7.58 -7.38
CA ILE A 20 2.52 6.35 -6.61
C ILE A 20 1.28 6.26 -5.73
N ALA A 21 0.74 5.06 -5.59
CA ALA A 21 -0.34 4.77 -4.64
C ALA A 21 0.19 3.76 -3.63
N PHE A 22 0.36 4.19 -2.38
CA PHE A 22 0.85 3.35 -1.29
C PHE A 22 -0.37 2.94 -0.47
N ILE A 23 -0.75 1.66 -0.57
CA ILE A 23 -2.06 1.18 -0.13
C ILE A 23 -1.95 0.21 1.03
N ASP A 24 -2.65 0.56 2.13
CA ASP A 24 -2.82 -0.31 3.29
C ASP A 24 -4.06 -1.16 3.07
N VAL A 25 -3.88 -2.48 2.91
CA VAL A 25 -5.00 -3.39 2.68
C VAL A 25 -5.54 -4.02 3.97
N ARG A 26 -4.99 -3.59 5.13
CA ARG A 26 -5.54 -4.00 6.43
C ARG A 26 -6.89 -3.34 6.65
N GLU A 27 -7.63 -3.79 7.66
CA GLU A 27 -8.89 -3.15 8.01
C GLU A 27 -8.66 -1.74 8.55
N ILE A 28 -9.68 -0.88 8.42
CA ILE A 28 -9.54 0.54 8.73
C ILE A 28 -9.08 0.79 10.17
N ALA A 29 -9.51 -0.05 11.11
CA ALA A 29 -9.09 0.11 12.51
C ALA A 29 -7.57 -0.02 12.65
N GLN A 30 -6.96 -0.96 11.95
CA GLN A 30 -5.52 -1.14 11.98
C GLN A 30 -4.79 0.03 11.33
N HIS A 31 -5.33 0.53 10.23
CA HIS A 31 -4.78 1.71 9.57
C HIS A 31 -4.79 2.91 10.52
N THR A 32 -5.90 3.10 11.20
CA THR A 32 -6.08 4.23 12.13
C THR A 32 -5.12 4.15 13.31
N GLU A 33 -4.81 2.95 13.80
CA GLU A 33 -3.88 2.75 14.90
C GLU A 33 -2.44 3.12 14.53
N GLY A 34 -2.05 2.84 13.28
CA GLY A 34 -0.70 3.19 12.84
C GLY A 34 -0.48 2.79 11.39
N HIS A 35 -0.04 3.76 10.59
CA HIS A 35 0.23 3.54 9.17
C HIS A 35 1.40 4.41 8.70
N PRO A 36 2.14 3.98 7.66
CA PRO A 36 3.17 4.81 7.07
C PRO A 36 2.60 6.12 6.51
N PHE A 37 3.38 7.17 6.61
CA PHE A 37 3.02 8.44 5.98
C PHE A 37 2.76 8.23 4.48
N PHE A 38 1.80 8.94 3.93
CA PHE A 38 1.43 8.86 2.52
C PHE A 38 0.61 7.62 2.16
N SER A 39 0.47 6.64 3.06
CA SER A 39 -0.36 5.47 2.75
C SER A 39 -1.84 5.81 2.87
N ILE A 40 -2.64 5.17 2.03
CA ILE A 40 -4.09 5.31 2.05
C ILE A 40 -4.71 3.95 2.39
N SER A 41 -5.86 3.99 3.04
CA SER A 41 -6.56 2.78 3.44
C SER A 41 -7.50 2.31 2.34
N ILE A 42 -7.26 1.11 1.83
CA ILE A 42 -8.21 0.41 0.96
C ILE A 42 -8.28 -1.02 1.49
N PRO A 43 -9.11 -1.26 2.52
CA PRO A 43 -9.19 -2.59 3.11
C PRO A 43 -9.51 -3.65 2.07
N TYR A 44 -8.92 -4.84 2.23
CA TYR A 44 -9.14 -5.91 1.27
C TYR A 44 -10.62 -6.25 1.09
N SER A 45 -11.41 -6.13 2.15
CA SER A 45 -12.85 -6.43 2.12
C SER A 45 -13.62 -5.60 1.09
N VAL A 46 -13.12 -4.41 0.74
CA VAL A 46 -13.76 -3.52 -0.25
C VAL A 46 -12.81 -3.16 -1.39
N PHE A 47 -11.74 -3.90 -1.52
CA PHE A 47 -10.62 -3.54 -2.41
C PHE A 47 -11.06 -3.40 -3.86
N GLU A 48 -11.79 -4.37 -4.40
CA GLU A 48 -12.19 -4.37 -5.81
C GLU A 48 -13.02 -3.14 -6.17
N ILE A 49 -13.88 -2.71 -5.24
CA ILE A 49 -14.77 -1.57 -5.49
C ILE A 49 -14.01 -0.26 -5.37
N LYS A 50 -13.18 -0.16 -4.34
CA LYS A 50 -12.54 1.11 -3.99
C LYS A 50 -11.34 1.45 -4.86
N ILE A 51 -10.56 0.46 -5.26
CA ILE A 51 -9.31 0.76 -5.97
C ILE A 51 -9.58 1.46 -7.30
N GLU A 52 -10.57 1.03 -8.05
CA GLU A 52 -10.87 1.67 -9.33
C GLU A 52 -11.44 3.07 -9.18
N GLN A 53 -12.17 3.31 -8.08
CA GLN A 53 -12.69 4.64 -7.79
C GLN A 53 -11.57 5.62 -7.44
N LEU A 54 -10.60 5.16 -6.65
CA LEU A 54 -9.53 6.01 -6.14
C LEU A 54 -8.35 6.11 -7.11
N LEU A 55 -8.12 5.07 -7.93
CA LEU A 55 -6.98 4.99 -8.83
C LEU A 55 -7.46 4.64 -10.24
N PRO A 56 -8.06 5.58 -10.95
CA PRO A 56 -8.52 5.29 -12.31
C PRO A 56 -7.38 5.05 -13.30
N ASN A 57 -6.19 5.56 -13.03
CA ASN A 57 -5.04 5.35 -13.91
C ASN A 57 -4.41 3.98 -13.61
N LYS A 58 -4.58 3.03 -14.53
CA LYS A 58 -4.09 1.67 -14.37
C LYS A 58 -2.57 1.55 -14.48
N LYS A 59 -1.89 2.61 -14.86
CA LYS A 59 -0.43 2.63 -15.00
C LYS A 59 0.29 3.15 -13.77
N VAL A 60 -0.44 3.64 -12.76
CA VAL A 60 0.16 4.14 -11.53
C VAL A 60 0.92 3.01 -10.82
N ARG A 61 2.02 3.38 -10.16
CA ARG A 61 2.74 2.42 -9.31
C ARG A 61 1.91 2.17 -8.06
N VAL A 62 1.50 0.93 -7.85
CA VAL A 62 0.69 0.51 -6.70
C VAL A 62 1.59 -0.28 -5.77
N VAL A 63 1.72 0.15 -4.52
CA VAL A 63 2.46 -0.59 -3.50
C VAL A 63 1.47 -1.00 -2.41
N LEU A 64 1.34 -2.30 -2.20
CA LEU A 64 0.40 -2.88 -1.24
C LEU A 64 1.14 -3.33 0.01
N PHE A 65 0.54 -3.18 1.18
CA PHE A 65 1.12 -3.74 2.39
C PHE A 65 0.06 -4.21 3.38
N ASP A 66 0.47 -5.11 4.26
CA ASP A 66 -0.36 -5.71 5.30
C ASP A 66 0.47 -5.90 6.58
N ASN A 67 0.02 -6.79 7.47
CA ASN A 67 0.73 -7.16 8.70
C ASN A 67 1.48 -8.48 8.55
N ASN A 68 1.94 -8.83 7.35
CA ASN A 68 2.58 -10.13 7.11
C ASN A 68 1.61 -11.31 7.22
N ASN A 69 0.34 -11.08 6.99
CA ASN A 69 -0.68 -12.12 7.07
C ASN A 69 -1.11 -12.66 5.70
N GLY A 70 -0.46 -12.21 4.63
CA GLY A 70 -0.72 -12.72 3.28
C GLY A 70 -1.84 -12.01 2.52
N ILE A 71 -2.52 -11.06 3.12
CA ILE A 71 -3.63 -10.35 2.48
C ILE A 71 -3.14 -9.58 1.24
N SER A 72 -1.93 -9.04 1.28
CA SER A 72 -1.37 -8.31 0.13
C SER A 72 -1.25 -9.20 -1.10
N ASP A 73 -1.02 -10.49 -0.93
CA ASP A 73 -0.93 -11.41 -2.06
C ASP A 73 -2.28 -11.52 -2.77
N PHE A 74 -3.38 -11.58 -2.02
CA PHE A 74 -4.71 -11.61 -2.60
C PHE A 74 -5.05 -10.29 -3.28
N ALA A 75 -4.72 -9.18 -2.62
CA ALA A 75 -4.94 -7.85 -3.21
C ALA A 75 -4.14 -7.66 -4.50
N PHE A 76 -2.92 -8.19 -4.54
CA PHE A 76 -2.09 -8.17 -5.75
C PHE A 76 -2.82 -8.86 -6.90
N GLY A 77 -3.35 -10.06 -6.66
CA GLY A 77 -4.09 -10.81 -7.68
C GLY A 77 -5.33 -10.06 -8.15
N ARG A 78 -6.05 -9.43 -7.23
CA ARG A 78 -7.25 -8.64 -7.59
C ARG A 78 -6.89 -7.43 -8.44
N ALA A 79 -5.85 -6.68 -8.04
CA ALA A 79 -5.40 -5.52 -8.80
C ALA A 79 -4.96 -5.93 -10.19
N GLN A 80 -4.24 -7.04 -10.29
CA GLN A 80 -3.79 -7.57 -11.57
C GLN A 80 -4.99 -7.91 -12.47
N SER A 81 -6.00 -8.55 -11.91
CA SER A 81 -7.23 -8.90 -12.65
C SER A 81 -7.99 -7.67 -13.14
N LEU A 82 -7.88 -6.56 -12.41
CA LEU A 82 -8.53 -5.30 -12.76
C LEU A 82 -7.72 -4.48 -13.77
N GLY A 83 -6.56 -4.96 -14.19
CA GLY A 83 -5.79 -4.31 -15.25
C GLY A 83 -4.65 -3.43 -14.76
N TYR A 84 -4.39 -3.37 -13.46
CA TYR A 84 -3.22 -2.62 -12.96
C TYR A 84 -1.95 -3.38 -13.33
N LYS A 85 -0.94 -2.66 -13.82
CA LYS A 85 0.25 -3.28 -14.40
C LYS A 85 1.50 -3.12 -13.55
N ASN A 86 1.56 -2.08 -12.73
CA ASN A 86 2.75 -1.77 -11.94
C ASN A 86 2.43 -1.96 -10.47
N ILE A 87 2.32 -3.22 -10.05
CA ILE A 87 1.90 -3.59 -8.71
C ILE A 87 3.07 -4.20 -7.95
N PHE A 88 3.26 -3.76 -6.70
CA PHE A 88 4.35 -4.20 -5.85
C PHE A 88 3.81 -4.47 -4.45
N ILE A 89 4.54 -5.30 -3.69
CA ILE A 89 4.21 -5.61 -2.30
C ILE A 89 5.39 -5.16 -1.44
N LEU A 90 5.08 -4.43 -0.37
CA LEU A 90 6.10 -4.01 0.60
C LEU A 90 6.60 -5.22 1.38
N LYS A 91 7.90 -5.46 1.31
CA LYS A 91 8.52 -6.58 2.01
C LYS A 91 8.29 -6.45 3.51
N ASP A 92 7.84 -7.54 4.13
CA ASP A 92 7.57 -7.64 5.55
C ASP A 92 6.48 -6.67 6.05
N GLY A 93 5.70 -6.09 5.15
CA GLY A 93 4.56 -5.24 5.52
C GLY A 93 4.93 -4.11 6.47
N VAL A 94 4.07 -3.87 7.46
CA VAL A 94 4.31 -2.82 8.45
C VAL A 94 5.62 -3.04 9.20
N ASN A 95 5.97 -4.28 9.51
CA ASN A 95 7.22 -4.58 10.19
C ASN A 95 8.44 -4.17 9.35
N GLY A 96 8.38 -4.36 8.04
CA GLY A 96 9.44 -3.93 7.16
C GLY A 96 9.64 -2.42 7.18
N TRP A 97 8.53 -1.68 7.25
CA TRP A 97 8.57 -0.22 7.37
C TRP A 97 9.25 0.20 8.68
N LEU A 98 8.84 -0.41 9.79
CA LEU A 98 9.40 -0.11 11.11
C LEU A 98 10.86 -0.53 11.22
N ASN A 99 11.23 -1.67 10.64
CA ASN A 99 12.63 -2.15 10.67
C ASN A 99 13.56 -1.21 9.90
N ALA A 100 13.04 -0.48 8.94
CA ALA A 100 13.81 0.53 8.21
C ALA A 100 13.90 1.85 8.98
N LYS A 101 13.39 1.89 10.22
CA LYS A 101 13.40 3.06 11.10
C LYS A 101 12.48 4.18 10.65
N PHE A 102 11.47 3.85 9.87
CA PHE A 102 10.45 4.81 9.46
C PHE A 102 9.30 4.78 10.48
N LYS A 103 8.59 5.90 10.59
CA LYS A 103 7.54 6.08 11.59
C LYS A 103 6.18 5.67 11.08
N LEU A 104 5.29 5.35 12.01
CA LEU A 104 3.87 5.22 11.74
C LEU A 104 3.15 6.45 12.29
N PHE A 105 2.08 6.81 11.60
CA PHE A 105 1.18 7.89 12.02
C PHE A 105 -0.16 7.30 12.38
N ASP A 106 -0.90 7.93 13.28
CA ASP A 106 -2.22 7.48 13.67
C ASP A 106 -3.30 8.37 13.07
N GLY A 107 -4.55 7.87 13.14
CA GLY A 107 -5.69 8.59 12.60
C GLY A 107 -5.87 8.40 11.10
N ILE A 108 -6.99 8.92 10.59
CA ILE A 108 -7.35 8.83 9.18
C ILE A 108 -6.78 10.03 8.41
N ASN A 109 -6.82 11.20 9.04
CA ASN A 109 -6.37 12.45 8.43
C ASN A 109 -4.99 12.80 8.94
N VAL A 110 -3.96 12.31 8.25
CA VAL A 110 -2.58 12.60 8.62
C VAL A 110 -2.18 13.92 8.00
N PRO A 111 -1.67 14.88 8.78
CA PRO A 111 -1.17 16.14 8.21
C PRO A 111 -0.02 15.88 7.25
N SER A 112 -0.05 16.59 6.17
CA SER A 112 1.00 16.50 5.16
C SER A 112 2.20 17.35 5.55
#